data_f1519afbfa40f940c896ca4db2ff9e6b
#
_entry.id   f1519afbfa40f940c896ca4db2ff9e6b
#
_cell.length_a   1.000
_cell.length_b   1.000
_cell.length_c   1.000
_cell.angle_alpha   90.00
_cell.angle_beta   90.00
_cell.angle_gamma   90.00
#
_symmetry.space_group_name_H-M   'P 1'
#
loop_
_entity.id
_entity.type
_entity.pdbx_description
1 polymer ?
#
loop_
_entity_poly.entity_id
_entity_poly.type
_entity_poly.pdbx_seq_one_letter_code
_entity_poly.pdbx_strand_id
1 'polypeptide(L)'
;MIANFLFAIFFKTPDWILRMITLQKPKQYLGQRLDLKSQLLIGIIEKYLPDLDDYESFRKARNDTILNFSSDSTQSVSYEDKKIAVNQKNLEIRDYVPADIQTNKIMLYFHGGGYVIGSIDSHHGWVKYLSSALSMRIISLNYRLAPENPFPSALEDANDTFEWIKSKLNVPDSDIIVCGDSAGGHLAASLSTYRMINNLPMPEIQFLIYPMIDPECDSNSQKAFSDGLLLNSLDVSKFWSLFQNLSEDNQNPCFNLTLHTNKSPNPKTLLITAGFDPLTDEGEAYAKRLNEEGTKITQLHYPNLFHAFVNFTKIPACKLASDDLILEMKAFL
;
A
#
# COMPACT_ATOMS: atom_id res chain seq x y z
N MET A 1 -7.44 -28.30 4.70
CA MET A 1 -8.91 -28.54 4.80
C MET A 1 -9.47 -28.11 6.16
N ILE A 2 -8.96 -28.59 7.31
CA ILE A 2 -9.44 -28.24 8.68
C ILE A 2 -9.31 -26.74 8.96
N ALA A 3 -8.18 -26.12 8.65
CA ALA A 3 -7.97 -24.68 8.87
C ALA A 3 -9.02 -23.82 8.13
N ASN A 4 -9.28 -24.10 6.85
CA ASN A 4 -10.28 -23.38 6.06
C ASN A 4 -11.70 -23.56 6.62
N PHE A 5 -12.01 -24.71 7.18
CA PHE A 5 -13.29 -24.97 7.84
C PHE A 5 -13.43 -24.17 9.15
N LEU A 6 -12.38 -24.11 9.97
CA LEU A 6 -12.35 -23.32 11.20
C LEU A 6 -12.46 -21.82 10.90
N PHE A 7 -11.76 -21.33 9.86
CA PHE A 7 -11.90 -19.97 9.38
C PHE A 7 -13.33 -19.64 8.94
N ALA A 8 -13.98 -20.54 8.19
CA ALA A 8 -15.35 -20.33 7.75
C ALA A 8 -16.34 -20.24 8.92
N ILE A 9 -16.15 -21.08 9.96
CA ILE A 9 -16.94 -21.01 11.19
C ILE A 9 -16.70 -19.66 11.90
N PHE A 10 -15.45 -19.29 12.10
CA PHE A 10 -15.07 -18.04 12.75
C PHE A 10 -15.72 -16.82 12.10
N PHE A 11 -15.63 -16.69 10.77
CA PHE A 11 -16.21 -15.56 10.06
C PHE A 11 -17.74 -15.58 9.99
N LYS A 12 -18.39 -16.76 10.11
CA LYS A 12 -19.85 -16.88 10.20
C LYS A 12 -20.39 -16.69 11.62
N THR A 13 -19.53 -16.77 12.64
CA THR A 13 -19.96 -16.60 14.03
C THR A 13 -20.35 -15.15 14.29
N PRO A 14 -21.56 -14.89 14.84
CA PRO A 14 -21.97 -13.53 15.22
C PRO A 14 -21.03 -12.90 16.26
N ASP A 15 -20.79 -11.60 16.16
CA ASP A 15 -19.86 -10.88 17.03
C ASP A 15 -20.21 -11.00 18.53
N TRP A 16 -21.51 -11.07 18.88
CA TRP A 16 -21.92 -11.22 20.27
C TRP A 16 -21.46 -12.56 20.87
N ILE A 17 -21.43 -13.63 20.06
CA ILE A 17 -20.91 -14.93 20.50
C ILE A 17 -19.39 -14.85 20.67
N LEU A 18 -18.68 -14.23 19.72
CA LEU A 18 -17.23 -14.03 19.81
C LEU A 18 -16.86 -13.23 21.07
N ARG A 19 -17.63 -12.17 21.40
CA ARG A 19 -17.43 -11.40 22.63
C ARG A 19 -17.63 -12.23 23.90
N MET A 20 -18.61 -13.12 23.90
CA MET A 20 -18.87 -14.01 25.05
C MET A 20 -17.73 -15.03 25.24
N ILE A 21 -17.21 -15.59 24.14
CA ILE A 21 -16.15 -16.60 24.19
C ILE A 21 -14.80 -16.00 24.51
N THR A 22 -14.45 -14.87 23.87
CA THR A 22 -13.13 -14.24 23.98
C THR A 22 -13.05 -13.21 25.11
N LEU A 23 -14.18 -12.76 25.63
CA LEU A 23 -14.31 -11.66 26.59
C LEU A 23 -13.72 -10.33 26.08
N GLN A 24 -13.43 -10.24 24.78
CA GLN A 24 -12.87 -9.04 24.17
C GLN A 24 -13.96 -8.09 23.67
N LYS A 25 -13.73 -6.81 23.86
CA LYS A 25 -14.54 -5.73 23.27
C LYS A 25 -13.75 -5.13 22.09
N PRO A 26 -14.44 -4.67 21.03
CA PRO A 26 -13.77 -3.94 19.95
C PRO A 26 -12.99 -2.74 20.50
N LYS A 27 -11.76 -2.56 20.05
CA LYS A 27 -10.99 -1.33 20.29
C LYS A 27 -11.79 -0.13 19.77
N GLN A 28 -11.68 1.00 20.44
CA GLN A 28 -12.38 2.24 20.07
C GLN A 28 -11.36 3.38 19.94
N TYR A 29 -11.52 4.18 18.91
CA TYR A 29 -10.75 5.39 18.70
C TYR A 29 -11.62 6.44 18.01
N LEU A 30 -11.65 7.68 18.53
CA LEU A 30 -12.46 8.80 18.02
C LEU A 30 -13.94 8.44 17.76
N GLY A 31 -14.54 7.61 18.62
CA GLY A 31 -15.93 7.14 18.48
C GLY A 31 -16.13 5.99 17.48
N GLN A 32 -15.09 5.61 16.74
CA GLN A 32 -15.11 4.47 15.81
C GLN A 32 -14.80 3.17 16.55
N ARG A 33 -15.19 2.04 15.94
CA ARG A 33 -14.95 0.69 16.50
C ARG A 33 -14.25 -0.17 15.45
N LEU A 34 -13.14 -0.78 15.85
CA LEU A 34 -12.46 -1.76 15.01
C LEU A 34 -13.35 -2.98 14.78
N ASP A 35 -13.37 -3.51 13.56
CA ASP A 35 -14.01 -4.79 13.28
C ASP A 35 -13.47 -5.87 14.22
N LEU A 36 -14.38 -6.53 14.97
CA LEU A 36 -13.98 -7.46 16.03
C LEU A 36 -13.22 -8.66 15.48
N LYS A 37 -13.64 -9.17 14.33
CA LYS A 37 -12.98 -10.34 13.71
C LYS A 37 -11.58 -9.99 13.24
N SER A 38 -11.40 -8.82 12.67
CA SER A 38 -10.09 -8.26 12.34
C SER A 38 -9.22 -8.15 13.58
N GLN A 39 -9.74 -7.55 14.67
CA GLN A 39 -9.01 -7.41 15.93
C GLN A 39 -8.54 -8.74 16.50
N LEU A 40 -9.42 -9.74 16.54
CA LEU A 40 -9.10 -11.06 17.07
C LEU A 40 -8.04 -11.78 16.24
N LEU A 41 -8.15 -11.68 14.91
CA LEU A 41 -7.21 -12.30 14.01
C LEU A 41 -5.83 -11.64 14.08
N ILE A 42 -5.78 -10.31 14.04
CA ILE A 42 -4.54 -9.54 14.18
C ILE A 42 -3.84 -9.90 15.49
N GLY A 43 -4.57 -9.92 16.61
CA GLY A 43 -3.99 -10.26 17.91
C GLY A 43 -3.45 -11.71 18.00
N ILE A 44 -3.91 -12.61 17.14
CA ILE A 44 -3.32 -13.95 16.98
C ILE A 44 -2.02 -13.85 16.17
N ILE A 45 -2.05 -13.15 15.03
CA ILE A 45 -0.90 -13.01 14.12
C ILE A 45 0.27 -12.38 14.86
N GLU A 46 0.05 -11.27 15.57
CA GLU A 46 1.09 -10.53 16.29
C GLU A 46 1.88 -11.38 17.28
N LYS A 47 1.23 -12.35 17.94
CA LYS A 47 1.90 -13.25 18.88
C LYS A 47 2.99 -14.12 18.26
N TYR A 48 2.96 -14.28 16.95
CA TYR A 48 3.88 -15.15 16.22
C TYR A 48 4.81 -14.38 15.28
N LEU A 49 4.70 -13.04 15.24
CA LEU A 49 5.64 -12.23 14.48
C LEU A 49 6.94 -12.07 15.26
N PRO A 50 8.10 -12.26 14.62
CA PRO A 50 9.40 -11.90 15.22
C PRO A 50 9.52 -10.39 15.39
N ASP A 51 10.54 -9.97 16.16
CA ASP A 51 10.88 -8.56 16.31
C ASP A 51 11.45 -8.02 14.99
N LEU A 52 11.18 -6.75 14.70
CA LEU A 52 11.74 -6.05 13.54
C LEU A 52 13.26 -5.85 13.64
N ASP A 53 13.88 -6.06 14.82
CA ASP A 53 15.32 -6.07 14.98
C ASP A 53 15.99 -7.20 14.22
N ASP A 54 15.31 -8.34 14.06
CA ASP A 54 15.64 -9.38 13.09
C ASP A 54 14.81 -9.17 11.82
N TYR A 55 15.19 -8.17 11.01
CA TYR A 55 14.40 -7.78 9.85
C TYR A 55 14.31 -8.89 8.78
N GLU A 56 15.25 -9.83 8.71
CA GLU A 56 15.17 -10.97 7.77
C GLU A 56 14.07 -11.94 8.16
N SER A 57 14.03 -12.36 9.43
CA SER A 57 12.96 -13.21 9.96
C SER A 57 11.62 -12.50 9.94
N PHE A 58 11.59 -11.20 10.28
CA PHE A 58 10.40 -10.38 10.21
C PHE A 58 9.86 -10.26 8.78
N ARG A 59 10.73 -9.98 7.79
CA ARG A 59 10.40 -9.94 6.35
C ARG A 59 9.72 -11.22 5.90
N LYS A 60 10.31 -12.36 6.24
CA LYS A 60 9.75 -13.67 5.89
C LYS A 60 8.38 -13.89 6.54
N ALA A 61 8.26 -13.70 7.84
CA ALA A 61 7.03 -13.94 8.58
C ALA A 61 5.87 -13.04 8.11
N ARG A 62 6.17 -11.76 7.81
CA ARG A 62 5.18 -10.80 7.30
C ARG A 62 4.73 -11.15 5.88
N ASN A 63 5.65 -11.50 4.99
CA ASN A 63 5.32 -11.91 3.64
C ASN A 63 4.46 -13.18 3.64
N ASP A 64 4.80 -14.18 4.45
CA ASP A 64 4.00 -15.40 4.62
C ASP A 64 2.60 -15.10 5.19
N THR A 65 2.49 -14.13 6.10
CA THR A 65 1.20 -13.69 6.65
C THR A 65 0.31 -13.09 5.56
N ILE A 66 0.81 -12.16 4.77
CA ILE A 66 0.06 -11.52 3.69
C ILE A 66 -0.40 -12.58 2.68
N LEU A 67 0.47 -13.48 2.24
CA LEU A 67 0.14 -14.58 1.34
C LEU A 67 -1.00 -15.46 1.87
N ASN A 68 -1.01 -15.72 3.17
CA ASN A 68 -2.04 -16.57 3.80
C ASN A 68 -3.42 -15.91 3.90
N PHE A 69 -3.49 -14.57 3.99
CA PHE A 69 -4.74 -13.82 4.20
C PHE A 69 -5.26 -13.07 2.98
N SER A 70 -4.48 -13.01 1.91
CA SER A 70 -4.95 -12.53 0.62
C SER A 70 -5.78 -13.60 -0.10
N SER A 71 -6.88 -13.21 -0.73
CA SER A 71 -7.71 -14.12 -1.54
C SER A 71 -7.30 -14.06 -3.00
N ASP A 72 -7.24 -15.20 -3.65
CA ASP A 72 -7.11 -15.26 -5.10
C ASP A 72 -8.38 -14.74 -5.80
N SER A 73 -8.19 -14.03 -6.89
CA SER A 73 -9.27 -13.67 -7.82
C SER A 73 -9.82 -14.93 -8.49
N THR A 74 -11.15 -15.02 -8.59
CA THR A 74 -11.83 -16.09 -9.33
C THR A 74 -11.82 -15.88 -10.84
N GLN A 75 -11.48 -14.69 -11.32
CA GLN A 75 -11.44 -14.36 -12.75
C GLN A 75 -10.07 -14.69 -13.34
N SER A 76 -10.06 -14.99 -14.64
CA SER A 76 -8.85 -15.32 -15.37
C SER A 76 -7.97 -14.08 -15.57
N VAL A 77 -6.86 -14.03 -14.83
CA VAL A 77 -5.77 -13.07 -15.03
C VAL A 77 -4.49 -13.86 -15.28
N SER A 78 -3.91 -13.73 -16.44
CA SER A 78 -2.58 -14.26 -16.70
C SER A 78 -1.52 -13.34 -16.09
N TYR A 79 -0.40 -13.91 -15.65
CA TYR A 79 0.74 -13.11 -15.19
C TYR A 79 2.06 -13.76 -15.60
N GLU A 80 3.06 -12.92 -15.73
CA GLU A 80 4.42 -13.35 -16.13
C GLU A 80 5.45 -12.54 -15.34
N ASP A 81 6.42 -13.23 -14.76
CA ASP A 81 7.57 -12.60 -14.12
C ASP A 81 8.64 -12.29 -15.18
N LYS A 82 9.09 -11.05 -15.22
CA LYS A 82 10.05 -10.55 -16.19
C LYS A 82 11.20 -9.84 -15.51
N LYS A 83 12.40 -10.02 -16.06
CA LYS A 83 13.56 -9.16 -15.76
C LYS A 83 13.67 -8.10 -16.84
N ILE A 84 13.57 -6.85 -16.47
CA ILE A 84 13.70 -5.71 -17.37
C ILE A 84 15.09 -5.08 -17.19
N ALA A 85 15.81 -4.91 -18.30
CA ALA A 85 17.11 -4.23 -18.29
C ALA A 85 16.89 -2.72 -18.44
N VAL A 86 17.23 -1.95 -17.42
CA VAL A 86 17.11 -0.49 -17.38
C VAL A 86 18.34 0.12 -16.69
N ASN A 87 18.93 1.15 -17.29
CA ASN A 87 20.04 1.92 -16.70
C ASN A 87 21.13 1.05 -16.03
N GLN A 88 21.59 0.00 -16.72
CA GLN A 88 22.59 -0.98 -16.27
C GLN A 88 22.15 -1.84 -15.06
N LYS A 89 20.86 -1.83 -14.71
CA LYS A 89 20.24 -2.66 -13.69
C LYS A 89 19.30 -3.69 -14.32
N ASN A 90 19.07 -4.78 -13.61
CA ASN A 90 17.98 -5.72 -13.92
C ASN A 90 16.94 -5.61 -12.81
N LEU A 91 15.76 -5.10 -13.14
CA LEU A 91 14.63 -5.04 -12.22
C LEU A 91 13.67 -6.19 -12.50
N GLU A 92 13.07 -6.71 -11.45
CA GLU A 92 12.05 -7.76 -11.56
C GLU A 92 10.67 -7.12 -11.51
N ILE A 93 9.82 -7.50 -12.45
CA ILE A 93 8.41 -7.08 -12.50
C ILE A 93 7.52 -8.30 -12.65
N ARG A 94 6.27 -8.19 -12.19
CA ARG A 94 5.18 -9.10 -12.56
C ARG A 94 4.14 -8.36 -13.36
N ASP A 95 3.90 -8.85 -14.57
CA ASP A 95 3.01 -8.27 -15.57
C ASP A 95 1.67 -9.03 -15.54
N TYR A 96 0.62 -8.40 -15.01
CA TYR A 96 -0.72 -8.98 -14.90
C TYR A 96 -1.58 -8.51 -16.07
N VAL A 97 -2.16 -9.47 -16.78
CA VAL A 97 -3.01 -9.20 -17.96
C VAL A 97 -4.37 -9.90 -17.76
N PRO A 98 -5.45 -9.16 -17.48
CA PRO A 98 -6.78 -9.76 -17.36
C PRO A 98 -7.27 -10.23 -18.72
N ALA A 99 -8.13 -11.26 -18.72
CA ALA A 99 -8.71 -11.81 -19.95
C ALA A 99 -9.59 -10.79 -20.71
N ASP A 100 -10.19 -9.87 -19.98
CA ASP A 100 -11.06 -8.80 -20.53
C ASP A 100 -10.43 -7.43 -20.19
N ILE A 101 -9.58 -6.92 -21.08
CA ILE A 101 -8.98 -5.58 -20.96
C ILE A 101 -9.98 -4.56 -21.52
N GLN A 102 -10.37 -3.58 -20.69
CA GLN A 102 -11.32 -2.53 -21.05
C GLN A 102 -10.69 -1.14 -21.19
N THR A 103 -9.37 -1.01 -20.98
CA THR A 103 -8.66 0.25 -21.08
C THR A 103 -7.24 0.05 -21.60
N ASN A 104 -6.72 1.04 -22.34
CA ASN A 104 -5.33 1.07 -22.78
C ASN A 104 -4.37 1.58 -21.67
N LYS A 105 -4.91 2.09 -20.56
CA LYS A 105 -4.09 2.54 -19.42
C LYS A 105 -3.39 1.36 -18.76
N ILE A 106 -2.19 1.62 -18.27
CA ILE A 106 -1.39 0.65 -17.49
C ILE A 106 -1.18 1.20 -16.09
N MET A 107 -1.41 0.37 -15.10
CA MET A 107 -1.07 0.71 -13.72
C MET A 107 0.31 0.16 -13.37
N LEU A 108 1.20 1.04 -12.89
CA LEU A 108 2.44 0.68 -12.23
C LEU A 108 2.17 0.61 -10.73
N TYR A 109 2.28 -0.60 -10.17
CA TYR A 109 1.96 -0.88 -8.78
C TYR A 109 3.22 -1.08 -7.93
N PHE A 110 3.24 -0.45 -6.76
CA PHE A 110 4.28 -0.57 -5.74
C PHE A 110 3.71 -1.21 -4.48
N HIS A 111 4.31 -2.31 -4.05
CA HIS A 111 3.87 -3.02 -2.85
C HIS A 111 4.22 -2.26 -1.56
N GLY A 112 3.44 -2.50 -0.50
CA GLY A 112 3.72 -2.01 0.84
C GLY A 112 4.85 -2.76 1.54
N GLY A 113 5.14 -2.35 2.78
CA GLY A 113 6.12 -3.03 3.63
C GLY A 113 7.25 -2.14 4.15
N GLY A 114 6.99 -0.83 4.36
CA GLY A 114 7.94 0.09 5.01
C GLY A 114 9.28 0.20 4.29
N TYR A 115 9.35 -0.11 3.00
CA TYR A 115 10.59 -0.23 2.21
C TYR A 115 11.54 -1.35 2.64
N VAL A 116 11.22 -2.11 3.68
CA VAL A 116 12.07 -3.15 4.29
C VAL A 116 11.56 -4.56 4.02
N ILE A 117 10.25 -4.71 3.92
CA ILE A 117 9.57 -5.98 3.66
C ILE A 117 8.66 -5.86 2.42
N GLY A 118 7.93 -6.92 2.11
CA GLY A 118 7.06 -6.96 0.94
C GLY A 118 7.78 -7.50 -0.30
N SER A 119 7.00 -7.87 -1.28
CA SER A 119 7.47 -8.35 -2.59
C SER A 119 6.30 -8.45 -3.56
N ILE A 120 6.57 -8.68 -4.83
CA ILE A 120 5.55 -9.02 -5.83
C ILE A 120 4.79 -10.30 -5.47
N ASP A 121 5.42 -11.23 -4.72
CA ASP A 121 4.76 -12.46 -4.28
C ASP A 121 3.80 -12.20 -3.14
N SER A 122 4.20 -11.46 -2.11
CA SER A 122 3.34 -11.16 -0.97
C SER A 122 2.07 -10.40 -1.37
N HIS A 123 2.15 -9.51 -2.36
CA HIS A 123 1.01 -8.72 -2.84
C HIS A 123 0.30 -9.33 -4.05
N HIS A 124 0.71 -10.54 -4.50
CA HIS A 124 0.15 -11.20 -5.67
C HIS A 124 -1.38 -11.29 -5.65
N GLY A 125 -1.96 -11.74 -4.56
CA GLY A 125 -3.41 -11.93 -4.44
C GLY A 125 -4.19 -10.61 -4.61
N TRP A 126 -3.73 -9.54 -3.95
CA TRP A 126 -4.33 -8.21 -4.07
C TRP A 126 -4.18 -7.65 -5.49
N VAL A 127 -2.97 -7.65 -6.05
CA VAL A 127 -2.71 -7.06 -7.37
C VAL A 127 -3.44 -7.81 -8.48
N LYS A 128 -3.49 -9.15 -8.40
CA LYS A 128 -4.26 -9.98 -9.32
C LYS A 128 -5.76 -9.67 -9.24
N TYR A 129 -6.28 -9.53 -8.01
CA TYR A 129 -7.67 -9.13 -7.78
C TYR A 129 -7.96 -7.75 -8.36
N LEU A 130 -7.08 -6.77 -8.11
CA LEU A 130 -7.19 -5.41 -8.63
C LEU A 130 -7.18 -5.39 -10.17
N SER A 131 -6.24 -6.10 -10.82
CA SER A 131 -6.16 -6.24 -12.29
C SER A 131 -7.44 -6.81 -12.88
N SER A 132 -7.95 -7.88 -12.29
CA SER A 132 -9.22 -8.50 -12.68
C SER A 132 -10.39 -7.55 -12.56
N ALA A 133 -10.54 -6.94 -11.39
CA ALA A 133 -11.70 -6.10 -11.10
C ALA A 133 -11.70 -4.78 -11.88
N LEU A 134 -10.55 -4.19 -12.15
CA LEU A 134 -10.41 -3.00 -12.99
C LEU A 134 -10.40 -3.30 -14.50
N SER A 135 -10.33 -4.57 -14.92
CA SER A 135 -10.13 -4.97 -16.32
C SER A 135 -8.93 -4.23 -16.96
N MET A 136 -7.84 -4.10 -16.19
CA MET A 136 -6.67 -3.29 -16.52
C MET A 136 -5.38 -4.09 -16.37
N ARG A 137 -4.44 -3.88 -17.30
CA ARG A 137 -3.08 -4.39 -17.15
C ARG A 137 -2.37 -3.70 -16.00
N ILE A 138 -1.74 -4.50 -15.12
CA ILE A 138 -0.97 -3.99 -13.99
C ILE A 138 0.45 -4.55 -14.04
N ILE A 139 1.43 -3.67 -13.91
CA ILE A 139 2.84 -4.03 -13.75
C ILE A 139 3.23 -3.77 -12.30
N SER A 140 3.51 -4.84 -11.56
CA SER A 140 3.99 -4.77 -10.18
C SER A 140 5.51 -4.83 -10.16
N LEU A 141 6.14 -3.84 -9.55
CA LEU A 141 7.60 -3.73 -9.44
C LEU A 141 8.11 -4.36 -8.14
N ASN A 142 9.11 -5.22 -8.25
CA ASN A 142 9.90 -5.70 -7.13
C ASN A 142 11.08 -4.75 -6.92
N TYR A 143 10.82 -3.59 -6.32
CA TYR A 143 11.84 -2.56 -6.11
C TYR A 143 12.85 -2.99 -5.03
N ARG A 144 14.05 -2.45 -5.09
CA ARG A 144 15.12 -2.72 -4.12
C ARG A 144 14.73 -2.25 -2.73
N LEU A 145 14.94 -3.12 -1.73
CA LEU A 145 14.55 -2.88 -0.35
C LEU A 145 15.71 -2.37 0.50
N ALA A 146 15.40 -1.61 1.52
CA ALA A 146 16.26 -1.23 2.62
C ALA A 146 16.33 -2.36 3.68
N PRO A 147 17.34 -2.40 4.53
CA PRO A 147 18.48 -1.46 4.57
C PRO A 147 19.54 -1.71 3.51
N GLU A 148 19.46 -2.79 2.74
CA GLU A 148 20.46 -3.16 1.73
C GLU A 148 20.57 -2.11 0.62
N ASN A 149 19.46 -1.46 0.30
CA ASN A 149 19.36 -0.41 -0.71
C ASN A 149 18.48 0.74 -0.18
N PRO A 150 19.04 1.64 0.63
CA PRO A 150 18.27 2.74 1.21
C PRO A 150 17.85 3.77 0.15
N PHE A 151 17.17 4.84 0.58
CA PHE A 151 16.81 5.96 -0.29
C PHE A 151 18.04 6.52 -1.04
N PRO A 152 17.94 6.84 -2.34
CA PRO A 152 16.74 6.85 -3.19
C PRO A 152 16.53 5.59 -4.05
N SER A 153 17.11 4.44 -3.73
CA SER A 153 17.16 3.25 -4.60
C SER A 153 15.80 2.81 -5.14
N ALA A 154 14.77 2.75 -4.27
CA ALA A 154 13.41 2.37 -4.69
C ALA A 154 12.78 3.41 -5.64
N LEU A 155 13.04 4.70 -5.41
CA LEU A 155 12.56 5.79 -6.27
C LEU A 155 13.19 5.73 -7.66
N GLU A 156 14.50 5.44 -7.73
CA GLU A 156 15.20 5.21 -9.00
C GLU A 156 14.58 4.05 -9.78
N ASP A 157 14.33 2.93 -9.09
CA ASP A 157 13.73 1.75 -9.71
C ASP A 157 12.30 2.04 -10.21
N ALA A 158 11.53 2.79 -9.45
CA ALA A 158 10.18 3.23 -9.84
C ALA A 158 10.22 4.11 -11.10
N ASN A 159 11.10 5.10 -11.14
CA ASN A 159 11.24 5.99 -12.30
C ASN A 159 11.77 5.24 -13.53
N ASP A 160 12.76 4.36 -13.36
CA ASP A 160 13.30 3.54 -14.44
C ASP A 160 12.22 2.61 -15.03
N THR A 161 11.37 2.03 -14.18
CA THR A 161 10.25 1.18 -14.62
C THR A 161 9.18 2.00 -15.34
N PHE A 162 8.87 3.21 -14.87
CA PHE A 162 7.94 4.12 -15.54
C PHE A 162 8.41 4.44 -16.97
N GLU A 163 9.70 4.79 -17.15
CA GLU A 163 10.28 5.05 -18.47
C GLU A 163 10.33 3.79 -19.34
N TRP A 164 10.54 2.61 -18.73
CA TRP A 164 10.49 1.34 -19.44
C TRP A 164 9.08 1.05 -19.97
N ILE A 165 8.02 1.24 -19.17
CA ILE A 165 6.61 1.09 -19.60
C ILE A 165 6.35 2.00 -20.81
N LYS A 166 6.70 3.27 -20.70
CA LYS A 166 6.55 4.26 -21.75
C LYS A 166 7.23 3.84 -23.04
N SER A 167 8.51 3.48 -22.97
CA SER A 167 9.35 3.25 -24.16
C SER A 167 9.16 1.86 -24.78
N LYS A 168 8.98 0.81 -23.96
CA LYS A 168 8.92 -0.58 -24.44
C LYS A 168 7.49 -1.06 -24.73
N LEU A 169 6.51 -0.51 -24.03
CA LEU A 169 5.11 -0.84 -24.28
C LEU A 169 4.41 0.22 -25.13
N ASN A 170 5.12 1.28 -25.50
CA ASN A 170 4.63 2.39 -26.31
C ASN A 170 3.35 3.02 -25.72
N VAL A 171 3.37 3.29 -24.40
CA VAL A 171 2.28 3.88 -23.64
C VAL A 171 2.60 5.33 -23.35
N PRO A 172 1.75 6.30 -23.68
CA PRO A 172 1.96 7.71 -23.31
C PRO A 172 1.92 7.89 -21.80
N ASP A 173 2.63 8.88 -21.28
CA ASP A 173 2.68 9.20 -19.85
C ASP A 173 1.28 9.41 -19.24
N SER A 174 0.36 10.03 -20.03
CA SER A 174 -1.04 10.24 -19.67
C SER A 174 -1.86 8.95 -19.48
N ASP A 175 -1.37 7.82 -19.95
CA ASP A 175 -2.05 6.52 -19.82
C ASP A 175 -1.37 5.64 -18.76
N ILE A 176 -0.36 6.15 -18.05
CA ILE A 176 0.28 5.48 -16.93
C ILE A 176 -0.32 5.98 -15.62
N ILE A 177 -0.82 5.05 -14.83
CA ILE A 177 -1.35 5.28 -13.49
C ILE A 177 -0.34 4.71 -12.50
N VAL A 178 -0.06 5.41 -11.41
CA VAL A 178 0.76 4.88 -10.32
C VAL A 178 -0.14 4.54 -9.13
N CYS A 179 0.14 3.41 -8.50
CA CYS A 179 -0.63 2.92 -7.37
C CYS A 179 0.29 2.23 -6.37
N GLY A 180 -0.03 2.33 -5.10
CA GLY A 180 0.66 1.54 -4.09
C GLY A 180 -0.03 1.64 -2.73
N ASP A 181 0.31 0.70 -1.87
CA ASP A 181 -0.17 0.63 -0.50
C ASP A 181 0.96 0.90 0.50
N SER A 182 0.69 1.64 1.59
CA SER A 182 1.67 1.93 2.65
C SER A 182 2.94 2.61 2.10
N ALA A 183 4.12 2.03 2.28
CA ALA A 183 5.37 2.48 1.65
C ALA A 183 5.28 2.54 0.13
N GLY A 184 4.52 1.63 -0.52
CA GLY A 184 4.26 1.70 -1.95
C GLY A 184 3.39 2.90 -2.35
N GLY A 185 2.46 3.31 -1.47
CA GLY A 185 1.70 4.56 -1.63
C GLY A 185 2.60 5.79 -1.53
N HIS A 186 3.54 5.78 -0.58
CA HIS A 186 4.60 6.79 -0.51
C HIS A 186 5.43 6.81 -1.80
N LEU A 187 5.88 5.64 -2.29
CA LEU A 187 6.70 5.55 -3.50
C LEU A 187 5.97 6.09 -4.74
N ALA A 188 4.66 5.85 -4.85
CA ALA A 188 3.84 6.42 -5.92
C ALA A 188 3.78 7.96 -5.87
N ALA A 189 3.59 8.53 -4.67
CA ALA A 189 3.59 9.97 -4.46
C ALA A 189 5.00 10.58 -4.62
N SER A 190 6.03 9.87 -4.13
CA SER A 190 7.45 10.24 -4.29
C SER A 190 7.85 10.28 -5.76
N LEU A 191 7.47 9.29 -6.56
CA LEU A 191 7.70 9.28 -8.01
C LEU A 191 7.02 10.47 -8.69
N SER A 192 5.76 10.76 -8.34
CA SER A 192 5.04 11.92 -8.87
C SER A 192 5.78 13.22 -8.50
N THR A 193 6.20 13.36 -7.25
CA THR A 193 6.98 14.51 -6.77
C THR A 193 8.32 14.64 -7.49
N TYR A 194 9.07 13.53 -7.63
CA TYR A 194 10.33 13.50 -8.36
C TYR A 194 10.18 13.97 -9.81
N ARG A 195 9.18 13.46 -10.52
CA ARG A 195 8.91 13.83 -11.91
C ARG A 195 8.50 15.28 -12.03
N MET A 196 7.69 15.77 -11.09
CA MET A 196 7.25 17.16 -11.04
C MET A 196 8.43 18.14 -10.84
N ILE A 197 9.30 17.91 -9.86
CA ILE A 197 10.43 18.82 -9.58
C ILE A 197 11.49 18.80 -10.69
N ASN A 198 11.62 17.70 -11.42
CA ASN A 198 12.53 17.57 -12.55
C ASN A 198 11.90 17.94 -13.90
N ASN A 199 10.66 18.48 -13.90
CA ASN A 199 9.90 18.83 -15.10
C ASN A 199 9.77 17.67 -16.11
N LEU A 200 9.63 16.46 -15.60
CA LEU A 200 9.37 15.26 -16.40
C LEU A 200 7.86 15.06 -16.58
N PRO A 201 7.43 14.39 -17.66
CA PRO A 201 6.01 14.04 -17.82
C PRO A 201 5.49 13.24 -16.63
N MET A 202 4.27 13.58 -16.19
CA MET A 202 3.64 13.05 -14.99
C MET A 202 2.74 11.85 -15.29
N PRO A 203 2.54 10.91 -14.36
CA PRO A 203 1.40 10.00 -14.44
C PRO A 203 0.09 10.80 -14.41
N GLU A 204 -0.97 10.30 -15.02
CA GLU A 204 -2.28 10.97 -15.03
C GLU A 204 -2.96 10.89 -13.65
N ILE A 205 -2.89 9.72 -13.04
CA ILE A 205 -3.59 9.39 -11.80
C ILE A 205 -2.61 8.72 -10.82
N GLN A 206 -2.77 9.04 -9.54
CA GLN A 206 -2.15 8.29 -8.46
C GLN A 206 -3.19 7.76 -7.48
N PHE A 207 -3.09 6.47 -7.12
CA PHE A 207 -3.88 5.82 -6.09
C PHE A 207 -2.99 5.54 -4.89
N LEU A 208 -3.24 6.23 -3.78
CA LEU A 208 -2.42 6.20 -2.58
C LEU A 208 -3.19 5.50 -1.46
N ILE A 209 -2.90 4.23 -1.22
CA ILE A 209 -3.62 3.40 -0.27
C ILE A 209 -2.90 3.47 1.08
N TYR A 210 -3.50 4.15 2.07
CA TYR A 210 -2.95 4.43 3.42
C TYR A 210 -1.44 4.74 3.40
N PRO A 211 -0.98 5.74 2.64
CA PRO A 211 0.43 5.96 2.37
C PRO A 211 1.20 6.39 3.62
N MET A 212 2.46 5.97 3.74
CA MET A 212 3.46 6.65 4.60
C MET A 212 3.71 8.05 4.02
N ILE A 213 3.83 9.08 4.86
CA ILE A 213 4.02 10.47 4.39
C ILE A 213 5.10 11.20 5.18
N ASP A 214 5.07 11.06 6.51
CA ASP A 214 5.83 11.89 7.45
C ASP A 214 6.87 11.08 8.22
N PRO A 215 8.19 11.29 7.95
CA PRO A 215 9.25 10.60 8.68
C PRO A 215 9.38 11.02 10.16
N GLU A 216 8.75 12.12 10.59
CA GLU A 216 8.81 12.58 11.98
C GLU A 216 7.97 11.71 12.92
N CYS A 217 6.94 11.03 12.41
CA CYS A 217 6.10 10.08 13.16
C CYS A 217 5.51 10.65 14.46
N ASP A 218 5.07 11.90 14.50
CA ASP A 218 4.63 12.57 15.73
C ASP A 218 3.13 12.91 15.80
N SER A 219 2.36 12.48 14.82
CA SER A 219 0.91 12.72 14.71
C SER A 219 0.11 12.12 15.88
N ASN A 220 -1.18 12.50 16.01
CA ASN A 220 -2.03 11.92 17.05
C ASN A 220 -2.34 10.44 16.79
N SER A 221 -2.53 10.03 15.53
CA SER A 221 -2.70 8.61 15.20
C SER A 221 -1.44 7.80 15.50
N GLN A 222 -0.23 8.33 15.26
CA GLN A 222 1.03 7.71 15.67
C GLN A 222 1.06 7.47 17.20
N LYS A 223 0.68 8.45 17.99
CA LYS A 223 0.62 8.34 19.46
C LYS A 223 -0.46 7.37 19.94
N ALA A 224 -1.62 7.36 19.28
CA ALA A 224 -2.75 6.49 19.64
C ALA A 224 -2.50 5.02 19.32
N PHE A 225 -1.71 4.72 18.30
CA PHE A 225 -1.40 3.37 17.82
C PHE A 225 0.08 3.04 18.03
N SER A 226 0.58 3.30 19.25
CA SER A 226 1.96 3.02 19.65
C SER A 226 2.25 1.53 19.82
N ASP A 227 1.23 0.67 19.92
CA ASP A 227 1.34 -0.78 20.00
C ASP A 227 0.19 -1.50 19.31
N GLY A 228 0.44 -2.70 18.83
CA GLY A 228 -0.54 -3.60 18.23
C GLY A 228 -1.03 -3.21 16.84
N LEU A 229 -2.02 -3.94 16.34
CA LEU A 229 -2.73 -3.71 15.07
C LEU A 229 -1.88 -3.92 13.79
N LEU A 230 -0.93 -4.85 13.83
CA LEU A 230 0.00 -5.22 12.76
C LEU A 230 1.07 -4.15 12.43
N LEU A 231 0.72 -2.90 12.49
CA LEU A 231 1.62 -1.76 12.35
C LEU A 231 1.44 -0.85 13.55
N ASN A 232 2.54 -0.53 14.21
CA ASN A 232 2.59 0.43 15.30
C ASN A 232 3.60 1.54 14.99
N SER A 233 3.57 2.63 15.75
CA SER A 233 4.44 3.79 15.48
C SER A 233 5.93 3.50 15.66
N LEU A 234 6.30 2.54 16.50
CA LEU A 234 7.71 2.11 16.63
C LEU A 234 8.19 1.42 15.36
N ASP A 235 7.36 0.54 14.77
CA ASP A 235 7.65 -0.09 13.48
C ASP A 235 7.77 0.96 12.38
N VAL A 236 6.86 1.95 12.33
CA VAL A 236 6.90 3.04 11.33
C VAL A 236 8.20 3.83 11.44
N SER A 237 8.56 4.27 12.66
CA SER A 237 9.79 5.02 12.89
C SER A 237 11.03 4.20 12.51
N LYS A 238 11.02 2.90 12.79
CA LYS A 238 12.12 2.01 12.43
C LYS A 238 12.22 1.79 10.92
N PHE A 239 11.10 1.65 10.21
CA PHE A 239 11.07 1.59 8.75
C PHE A 239 11.69 2.84 8.12
N TRP A 240 11.30 4.03 8.59
CA TRP A 240 11.90 5.27 8.13
C TRP A 240 13.42 5.31 8.39
N SER A 241 13.84 4.92 9.59
CA SER A 241 15.27 4.86 9.96
C SER A 241 16.07 3.90 9.07
N LEU A 242 15.52 2.75 8.72
CA LEU A 242 16.18 1.78 7.82
C LEU A 242 16.18 2.23 6.36
N PHE A 243 15.16 2.98 5.95
CA PHE A 243 15.04 3.51 4.59
C PHE A 243 15.91 4.74 4.35
N GLN A 244 16.12 5.56 5.38
CA GLN A 244 16.97 6.76 5.30
C GLN A 244 18.43 6.38 5.05
N ASN A 245 19.09 7.08 4.12
CA ASN A 245 20.51 6.90 3.80
C ASN A 245 21.37 7.98 4.49
N LEU A 246 20.93 9.23 4.36
CA LEU A 246 21.63 10.42 4.85
C LEU A 246 20.69 11.24 5.75
N SER A 247 21.24 11.95 6.71
CA SER A 247 20.44 12.83 7.59
C SER A 247 19.71 13.93 6.82
N GLU A 248 20.27 14.41 5.72
CA GLU A 248 19.68 15.41 4.84
C GLU A 248 18.51 14.91 3.99
N ASP A 249 18.26 13.60 3.92
CA ASP A 249 17.13 13.03 3.19
C ASP A 249 15.80 13.60 3.71
N ASN A 250 15.71 13.93 5.00
CA ASN A 250 14.54 14.60 5.59
C ASN A 250 14.22 15.97 4.95
N GLN A 251 15.16 16.58 4.25
CA GLN A 251 14.98 17.81 3.49
C GLN A 251 14.65 17.57 2.01
N ASN A 252 14.62 16.32 1.59
CA ASN A 252 14.28 15.94 0.22
C ASN A 252 12.75 15.73 0.11
N PRO A 253 12.03 16.48 -0.75
CA PRO A 253 10.58 16.34 -0.88
C PRO A 253 10.13 15.01 -1.50
N CYS A 254 11.03 14.18 -2.02
CA CYS A 254 10.72 12.82 -2.44
C CYS A 254 10.85 11.79 -1.31
N PHE A 255 11.55 12.13 -0.21
CA PHE A 255 11.64 11.34 1.00
C PHE A 255 10.60 11.80 2.04
N ASN A 256 10.54 13.08 2.30
CA ASN A 256 9.60 13.70 3.21
C ASN A 256 8.50 14.42 2.42
N LEU A 257 7.39 13.76 2.25
CA LEU A 257 6.26 14.29 1.47
C LEU A 257 5.48 15.38 2.21
N THR A 258 5.83 15.74 3.44
CA THR A 258 5.26 16.91 4.12
C THR A 258 5.81 18.23 3.57
N LEU A 259 6.96 18.18 2.89
CA LEU A 259 7.60 19.38 2.33
C LEU A 259 6.85 19.89 1.10
N HIS A 260 6.70 21.22 1.03
CA HIS A 260 6.10 21.88 -0.13
C HIS A 260 7.11 22.00 -1.28
N THR A 261 6.66 21.72 -2.49
CA THR A 261 7.51 21.81 -3.69
C THR A 261 7.35 23.14 -4.45
N ASN A 262 6.29 23.90 -4.17
CA ASN A 262 5.91 25.13 -4.90
C ASN A 262 5.80 24.92 -6.43
N LYS A 263 5.44 23.69 -6.86
CA LYS A 263 5.31 23.30 -8.26
C LYS A 263 3.84 23.08 -8.64
N SER A 264 3.61 22.78 -9.89
CA SER A 264 2.28 22.46 -10.45
C SER A 264 1.55 21.39 -9.65
N PRO A 265 0.21 21.32 -9.72
CA PRO A 265 -0.55 20.33 -8.98
C PRO A 265 -0.08 18.90 -9.30
N ASN A 266 -0.20 18.04 -8.30
CA ASN A 266 0.06 16.61 -8.45
C ASN A 266 -0.94 15.95 -9.43
N PRO A 267 -0.70 14.70 -9.86
CA PRO A 267 -1.68 13.91 -10.60
C PRO A 267 -3.03 13.88 -9.90
N LYS A 268 -4.11 13.64 -10.65
CA LYS A 268 -5.42 13.37 -10.06
C LYS A 268 -5.28 12.25 -9.02
N THR A 269 -5.69 12.49 -7.78
CA THR A 269 -5.35 11.65 -6.63
C THR A 269 -6.60 11.02 -5.99
N LEU A 270 -6.57 9.71 -5.76
CA LEU A 270 -7.44 9.03 -4.82
C LEU A 270 -6.59 8.58 -3.63
N LEU A 271 -6.85 9.12 -2.44
CA LEU A 271 -6.13 8.83 -1.22
C LEU A 271 -7.04 8.09 -0.23
N ILE A 272 -6.54 7.00 0.32
CA ILE A 272 -7.27 6.13 1.21
C ILE A 272 -6.61 6.12 2.60
N THR A 273 -7.43 6.20 3.66
CA THR A 273 -7.00 6.06 5.06
C THR A 273 -7.84 5.02 5.79
N ALA A 274 -7.33 4.47 6.90
CA ALA A 274 -8.02 3.49 7.73
C ALA A 274 -8.08 4.01 9.17
N GLY A 275 -9.21 3.78 9.89
CA GLY A 275 -9.46 4.39 11.19
C GLY A 275 -8.58 3.90 12.33
N PHE A 276 -7.96 2.71 12.19
CA PHE A 276 -7.07 2.09 13.17
C PHE A 276 -5.68 1.89 12.58
N ASP A 277 -5.04 3.00 12.22
CA ASP A 277 -3.77 3.04 11.49
C ASP A 277 -2.92 4.22 11.99
N PRO A 278 -1.66 4.02 12.38
CA PRO A 278 -0.79 5.12 12.78
C PRO A 278 -0.58 6.17 11.68
N LEU A 279 -0.75 5.82 10.39
CA LEU A 279 -0.53 6.70 9.25
C LEU A 279 -1.76 7.56 8.87
N THR A 280 -2.87 7.48 9.63
CA THR A 280 -4.13 8.13 9.27
C THR A 280 -3.99 9.65 9.20
N ASP A 281 -3.51 10.29 10.27
CA ASP A 281 -3.46 11.75 10.37
C ASP A 281 -2.51 12.36 9.33
N GLU A 282 -1.37 11.73 9.07
CA GLU A 282 -0.41 12.18 8.06
C GLU A 282 -0.97 12.06 6.63
N GLY A 283 -1.70 10.97 6.36
CA GLY A 283 -2.41 10.80 5.08
C GLY A 283 -3.49 11.85 4.87
N GLU A 284 -4.30 12.15 5.90
CA GLU A 284 -5.34 13.18 5.85
C GLU A 284 -4.74 14.60 5.70
N ALA A 285 -3.66 14.89 6.42
CA ALA A 285 -2.94 16.16 6.29
C ALA A 285 -2.36 16.33 4.87
N TYR A 286 -1.82 15.25 4.30
CA TYR A 286 -1.31 15.25 2.94
C TYR A 286 -2.42 15.48 1.91
N ALA A 287 -3.57 14.81 2.07
CA ALA A 287 -4.73 15.01 1.19
C ALA A 287 -5.23 16.47 1.24
N LYS A 288 -5.33 17.03 2.44
CA LYS A 288 -5.72 18.44 2.62
C LYS A 288 -4.74 19.38 1.91
N ARG A 289 -3.43 19.18 2.09
CA ARG A 289 -2.40 19.99 1.44
C ARG A 289 -2.48 19.91 -0.08
N LEU A 290 -2.60 18.70 -0.64
CA LEU A 290 -2.74 18.53 -2.09
C LEU A 290 -3.95 19.28 -2.66
N ASN A 291 -5.08 19.27 -1.93
CA ASN A 291 -6.27 20.02 -2.32
C ASN A 291 -6.03 21.54 -2.29
N GLU A 292 -5.36 22.05 -1.26
CA GLU A 292 -4.97 23.47 -1.13
C GLU A 292 -4.00 23.92 -2.23
N GLU A 293 -3.14 23.00 -2.71
CA GLU A 293 -2.21 23.21 -3.84
C GLU A 293 -2.90 23.06 -5.21
N GLY A 294 -4.21 22.83 -5.26
CA GLY A 294 -5.01 22.76 -6.49
C GLY A 294 -5.04 21.38 -7.15
N THR A 295 -4.57 20.33 -6.48
CA THR A 295 -4.69 18.94 -6.98
C THR A 295 -6.15 18.49 -6.91
N LYS A 296 -6.64 17.85 -7.97
CA LYS A 296 -7.94 17.17 -7.93
C LYS A 296 -7.81 15.90 -7.11
N ILE A 297 -8.31 15.93 -5.87
CA ILE A 297 -8.21 14.83 -4.92
C ILE A 297 -9.59 14.36 -4.43
N THR A 298 -9.74 13.05 -4.28
CA THR A 298 -10.81 12.41 -3.52
C THR A 298 -10.17 11.63 -2.37
N GLN A 299 -10.72 11.76 -1.18
CA GLN A 299 -10.29 11.01 -0.01
C GLN A 299 -11.37 10.02 0.40
N LEU A 300 -10.97 8.78 0.68
CA LEU A 300 -11.80 7.74 1.28
C LEU A 300 -11.24 7.37 2.65
N HIS A 301 -12.12 7.21 3.64
CA HIS A 301 -11.75 6.79 4.98
C HIS A 301 -12.55 5.57 5.41
N TYR A 302 -11.85 4.49 5.82
CA TYR A 302 -12.45 3.25 6.31
C TYR A 302 -12.34 3.16 7.84
N PRO A 303 -13.31 3.70 8.60
CA PRO A 303 -13.18 3.98 10.03
C PRO A 303 -13.07 2.74 10.92
N ASN A 304 -13.47 1.57 10.41
CA ASN A 304 -13.52 0.31 11.17
C ASN A 304 -12.36 -0.65 10.85
N LEU A 305 -11.44 -0.21 10.00
CA LEU A 305 -10.35 -1.05 9.49
C LEU A 305 -8.99 -0.59 9.99
N PHE A 306 -8.02 -1.45 9.80
CA PHE A 306 -6.64 -1.34 10.24
C PHE A 306 -5.71 -1.17 9.03
N HIS A 307 -4.44 -0.83 9.29
CA HIS A 307 -3.41 -0.73 8.26
C HIS A 307 -3.26 -2.01 7.45
N ALA A 308 -3.02 -1.92 6.15
CA ALA A 308 -2.84 -3.03 5.22
C ALA A 308 -4.10 -3.88 4.93
N PHE A 309 -5.31 -3.40 5.24
CA PHE A 309 -6.54 -4.17 5.09
C PHE A 309 -6.78 -4.75 3.68
N VAL A 310 -6.30 -4.11 2.60
CA VAL A 310 -6.45 -4.63 1.23
C VAL A 310 -5.73 -5.96 1.02
N ASN A 311 -4.73 -6.26 1.83
CA ASN A 311 -3.97 -7.51 1.78
C ASN A 311 -4.62 -8.63 2.61
N PHE A 312 -5.72 -8.34 3.31
CA PHE A 312 -6.44 -9.27 4.18
C PHE A 312 -7.84 -9.61 3.67
N THR A 313 -7.99 -9.75 2.36
CA THR A 313 -9.29 -9.94 1.69
C THR A 313 -10.02 -11.25 2.03
N LYS A 314 -9.39 -12.17 2.76
CA LYS A 314 -10.10 -13.31 3.39
C LYS A 314 -10.95 -12.88 4.60
N ILE A 315 -10.70 -11.71 5.18
CA ILE A 315 -11.53 -11.11 6.22
C ILE A 315 -12.70 -10.39 5.55
N PRO A 316 -13.97 -10.72 5.88
CA PRO A 316 -15.14 -10.14 5.18
C PRO A 316 -15.20 -8.61 5.20
N ALA A 317 -14.88 -7.96 6.32
CA ALA A 317 -14.86 -6.51 6.42
C ALA A 317 -13.81 -5.88 5.49
N CYS A 318 -12.61 -6.47 5.44
CA CYS A 318 -11.54 -6.03 4.54
C CYS A 318 -11.90 -6.26 3.06
N LYS A 319 -12.55 -7.39 2.75
CA LYS A 319 -13.02 -7.69 1.38
C LYS A 319 -14.05 -6.67 0.92
N LEU A 320 -15.06 -6.37 1.75
CA LEU A 320 -16.09 -5.38 1.43
C LEU A 320 -15.49 -3.99 1.17
N ALA A 321 -14.56 -3.55 2.02
CA ALA A 321 -13.88 -2.28 1.84
C ALA A 321 -12.99 -2.27 0.58
N SER A 322 -12.32 -3.39 0.28
CA SER A 322 -11.53 -3.52 -0.95
C SER A 322 -12.41 -3.48 -2.21
N ASP A 323 -13.62 -4.06 -2.15
CA ASP A 323 -14.59 -4.00 -3.25
C ASP A 323 -15.09 -2.57 -3.47
N ASP A 324 -15.43 -1.87 -2.39
CA ASP A 324 -15.84 -0.47 -2.41
C ASP A 324 -14.72 0.44 -2.96
N LEU A 325 -13.49 0.27 -2.48
CA LEU A 325 -12.32 0.97 -3.00
C LEU A 325 -12.15 0.77 -4.52
N ILE A 326 -12.32 -0.46 -5.01
CA ILE A 326 -12.20 -0.74 -6.45
C ILE A 326 -13.30 -0.06 -7.25
N LEU A 327 -14.53 0.04 -6.71
CA LEU A 327 -15.62 0.79 -7.36
C LEU A 327 -15.27 2.27 -7.48
N GLU A 328 -14.70 2.86 -6.44
CA GLU A 328 -14.23 4.24 -6.48
C GLU A 328 -13.05 4.44 -7.44
N MET A 329 -12.10 3.50 -7.49
CA MET A 329 -11.02 3.52 -8.49
C MET A 329 -11.58 3.50 -9.92
N LYS A 330 -12.60 2.67 -10.20
CA LYS A 330 -13.28 2.64 -11.51
C LYS A 330 -13.94 3.98 -11.88
N ALA A 331 -14.60 4.60 -10.92
CA ALA A 331 -15.21 5.91 -11.12
C ALA A 331 -14.17 7.02 -11.36
N PHE A 332 -12.94 6.77 -10.98
CA PHE A 332 -11.81 7.69 -11.11
C PHE A 332 -11.12 7.59 -12.47
N LEU A 333 -11.21 6.44 -13.12
CA LEU A 333 -10.62 6.13 -14.42
C LEU A 333 -11.41 6.74 -15.58
#